data_09383ff3a0cf3926011aa3c84c39532c
#
_entry.id   09383ff3a0cf3926011aa3c84c39532c
#
_cell.length_a   1.000
_cell.length_b   1.000
_cell.length_c   1.000
_cell.angle_alpha   90.00
_cell.angle_beta   90.00
_cell.angle_gamma   90.00
#
_symmetry.space_group_name_H-M   'P 1'
#
loop_
_entity.id
_entity.type
_entity.pdbx_description
1 polymer ?
#
loop_
_entity_poly.entity_id
_entity_poly.type
_entity_poly.pdbx_seq_one_letter_code
_entity_poly.pdbx_strand_id
1 'polypeptide(L)'
;RQMCIRDSHKAVDLDGNELAMKLQYPDMASAIDADLRQLRLVFQLYERYDSAISTSDIYDELSERLREELDYRREAANLQLYRHMLADEDSVRLPEYRADLSSDRLMTMSWLDGTRIMPFLESEPSQEVRNQIARNMFRVWYVPFYFYGVIHGDPHLGNYSLDRDNRIN
;
A
#
# COMPACT_ATOMS: atom_id res chain seq x y z
N ARG A 1 3.34 20.65 3.45
CA ARG A 1 2.15 19.77 3.33
C ARG A 1 2.41 18.86 2.14
N GLN A 2 2.92 17.65 2.36
CA GLN A 2 2.83 16.59 1.36
C GLN A 2 1.35 16.34 1.13
N MET A 3 0.91 16.50 -0.11
CA MET A 3 -0.41 16.09 -0.55
C MET A 3 -0.38 14.55 -0.57
N CYS A 4 -0.78 13.92 0.55
CA CYS A 4 -1.03 12.49 0.56
C CYS A 4 -2.27 12.24 -0.29
N ILE A 5 -2.08 11.64 -1.45
CA ILE A 5 -3.16 11.20 -2.36
C ILE A 5 -4.08 10.17 -1.66
N ARG A 6 -3.66 9.63 -0.53
CA ARG A 6 -4.33 8.62 0.27
C ARG A 6 -4.29 8.99 1.75
N ASP A 7 -5.29 9.70 2.22
CA ASP A 7 -5.47 9.86 3.66
C ASP A 7 -6.29 8.68 4.19
N SER A 8 -5.64 7.84 5.00
CA SER A 8 -6.35 6.85 5.81
C SER A 8 -6.90 7.53 7.04
N HIS A 9 -8.21 7.47 7.21
CA HIS A 9 -8.92 8.04 8.36
C HIS A 9 -9.29 6.94 9.34
N LYS A 10 -9.06 7.20 10.63
CA LYS A 10 -9.59 6.33 11.68
C LYS A 10 -11.07 6.66 11.90
N ALA A 11 -11.91 5.64 11.92
CA ALA A 11 -13.34 5.74 12.17
C ALA A 11 -13.79 4.68 13.18
N VAL A 12 -15.04 4.76 13.59
CA VAL A 12 -15.67 3.77 14.48
C VAL A 12 -17.01 3.42 13.85
N ASP A 13 -17.33 2.12 13.77
CA ASP A 13 -18.65 1.69 13.30
C ASP A 13 -19.71 1.82 14.40
N LEU A 14 -20.97 1.48 14.08
CA LEU A 14 -22.09 1.58 15.02
C LEU A 14 -21.99 0.60 16.19
N ASP A 15 -21.19 -0.45 16.05
CA ASP A 15 -20.95 -1.47 17.08
C ASP A 15 -19.74 -1.13 17.95
N GLY A 16 -19.06 0.01 17.68
CA GLY A 16 -17.90 0.46 18.43
C GLY A 16 -16.55 -0.10 17.93
N ASN A 17 -16.51 -0.80 16.80
CA ASN A 17 -15.27 -1.31 16.24
C ASN A 17 -14.47 -0.21 15.55
N GLU A 18 -13.17 -0.18 15.79
CA GLU A 18 -12.26 0.75 15.12
C GLU A 18 -11.95 0.31 13.69
N LEU A 19 -12.02 1.26 12.77
CA LEU A 19 -11.85 1.07 11.34
C LEU A 19 -10.78 2.01 10.77
N ALA A 20 -10.10 1.53 9.74
CA ALA A 20 -9.29 2.35 8.83
C ALA A 20 -10.06 2.53 7.52
N MET A 21 -10.21 3.78 7.10
CA MET A 21 -10.95 4.13 5.89
C MET A 21 -10.03 4.88 4.94
N LYS A 22 -9.88 4.39 3.71
CA LYS A 22 -9.22 5.09 2.61
C LYS A 22 -10.31 5.69 1.73
N LEU A 23 -10.34 7.01 1.64
CA LEU A 23 -11.32 7.73 0.84
C LEU A 23 -10.66 8.37 -0.37
N GLN A 24 -11.21 8.13 -1.55
CA GLN A 24 -10.79 8.76 -2.79
C GLN A 24 -11.61 10.04 -3.02
N TYR A 25 -10.91 11.15 -3.29
CA TYR A 25 -11.58 12.41 -3.63
C TYR A 25 -12.36 12.28 -4.96
N PRO A 26 -13.55 12.90 -5.09
CA PRO A 26 -14.41 12.76 -6.26
C PRO A 26 -13.73 13.06 -7.59
N ASP A 27 -12.82 14.05 -7.62
CA ASP A 27 -12.17 14.53 -8.85
C ASP A 27 -10.81 13.90 -9.12
N MET A 28 -10.40 12.89 -8.32
CA MET A 28 -9.06 12.32 -8.40
C MET A 28 -8.78 11.67 -9.77
N ALA A 29 -9.75 10.92 -10.32
CA ALA A 29 -9.60 10.30 -11.62
C ALA A 29 -9.43 11.34 -12.74
N SER A 30 -10.22 12.43 -12.71
CA SER A 30 -10.11 13.52 -13.70
C SER A 30 -8.80 14.31 -13.55
N ALA A 31 -8.31 14.49 -12.33
CA ALA A 31 -7.00 15.11 -12.07
C ALA A 31 -5.85 14.28 -12.66
N ILE A 32 -5.85 12.96 -12.41
CA ILE A 32 -4.85 12.05 -12.99
C ILE A 32 -4.89 12.07 -14.52
N ASP A 33 -6.08 12.05 -15.13
CA ASP A 33 -6.20 12.13 -16.59
C ASP A 33 -5.70 13.48 -17.13
N ALA A 34 -5.85 14.58 -16.39
CA ALA A 34 -5.29 15.88 -16.76
C ALA A 34 -3.76 15.88 -16.66
N ASP A 35 -3.20 15.35 -15.58
CA ASP A 35 -1.75 15.24 -15.37
C ASP A 35 -1.10 14.33 -16.43
N LEU A 36 -1.74 13.21 -16.76
CA LEU A 36 -1.28 12.31 -17.82
C LEU A 36 -1.27 12.99 -19.20
N ARG A 37 -2.28 13.81 -19.51
CA ARG A 37 -2.27 14.60 -20.76
C ARG A 37 -1.09 15.59 -20.81
N GLN A 38 -0.80 16.25 -19.70
CA GLN A 38 0.35 17.15 -19.63
C GLN A 38 1.68 16.40 -19.77
N LEU A 39 1.82 15.28 -19.09
CA LEU A 39 3.01 14.42 -19.18
C LEU A 39 3.25 13.95 -20.62
N ARG A 40 2.19 13.56 -21.34
CA ARG A 40 2.28 13.16 -22.74
C ARG A 40 2.83 14.27 -23.65
N LEU A 41 2.42 15.52 -23.41
CA LEU A 41 2.96 16.66 -24.14
C LEU A 41 4.46 16.85 -23.87
N VAL A 42 4.88 16.73 -22.63
CA VAL A 42 6.31 16.83 -22.26
C VAL A 42 7.12 15.72 -22.95
N PHE A 43 6.63 14.50 -22.94
CA PHE A 43 7.28 13.36 -23.59
C PHE A 43 7.40 13.55 -25.11
N GLN A 44 6.32 14.01 -25.77
CA GLN A 44 6.35 14.33 -27.21
C GLN A 44 7.38 15.42 -27.56
N LEU A 45 7.56 16.41 -26.69
CA LEU A 45 8.60 17.44 -26.88
C LEU A 45 10.00 16.83 -26.69
N TYR A 46 10.18 15.96 -25.69
CA TYR A 46 11.44 15.30 -25.43
C TYR A 46 11.89 14.39 -26.59
N GLU A 47 10.99 13.59 -27.15
CA GLU A 47 11.27 12.71 -28.30
C GLU A 47 11.75 13.44 -29.55
N ARG A 48 11.39 14.74 -29.68
CA ARG A 48 11.93 15.58 -30.76
C ARG A 48 13.40 15.96 -30.57
N TYR A 49 13.87 15.96 -29.31
CA TYR A 49 15.25 16.28 -28.97
C TYR A 49 16.15 15.06 -28.92
N ASP A 50 15.63 13.94 -28.41
CA ASP A 50 16.35 12.69 -28.25
C ASP A 50 15.45 11.49 -28.60
N SER A 51 15.70 10.91 -29.75
CA SER A 51 14.96 9.74 -30.25
C SER A 51 15.48 8.39 -29.71
N ALA A 52 16.52 8.41 -28.85
CA ALA A 52 17.12 7.18 -28.33
C ALA A 52 16.29 6.50 -27.22
N ILE A 53 15.34 7.24 -26.60
CA ILE A 53 14.50 6.74 -25.53
C ILE A 53 13.05 6.69 -26.00
N SER A 54 12.43 5.51 -25.96
CA SER A 54 10.98 5.33 -26.16
C SER A 54 10.24 5.87 -24.94
N THR A 55 9.67 7.07 -25.05
CA THR A 55 8.87 7.64 -23.98
C THR A 55 7.45 7.08 -23.95
N SER A 56 6.98 6.47 -25.03
CA SER A 56 5.66 5.87 -25.11
C SER A 56 5.49 4.72 -24.11
N ASP A 57 6.47 3.82 -24.01
CA ASP A 57 6.42 2.67 -23.11
C ASP A 57 6.43 3.12 -21.64
N ILE A 58 7.24 4.16 -21.34
CA ILE A 58 7.28 4.77 -20.00
C ILE A 58 5.93 5.43 -19.67
N TYR A 59 5.33 6.12 -20.65
CA TYR A 59 4.03 6.75 -20.46
C TYR A 59 2.92 5.73 -20.20
N ASP A 60 2.90 4.65 -20.97
CA ASP A 60 1.89 3.60 -20.85
C ASP A 60 1.99 2.90 -19.48
N GLU A 61 3.20 2.49 -19.07
CA GLU A 61 3.45 1.92 -17.75
C GLU A 61 3.05 2.88 -16.62
N LEU A 62 3.45 4.15 -16.69
CA LEU A 62 3.11 5.15 -15.67
C LEU A 62 1.59 5.39 -15.60
N SER A 63 0.92 5.43 -16.77
CA SER A 63 -0.52 5.62 -16.86
C SER A 63 -1.28 4.44 -16.25
N GLU A 64 -0.82 3.22 -16.50
CA GLU A 64 -1.40 2.01 -15.92
C GLU A 64 -1.22 2.01 -14.39
N ARG A 65 -0.02 2.29 -13.89
CA ARG A 65 0.24 2.34 -12.45
C ARG A 65 -0.60 3.40 -11.72
N LEU A 66 -0.71 4.60 -12.28
CA LEU A 66 -1.52 5.65 -11.68
C LEU A 66 -3.02 5.29 -11.63
N ARG A 67 -3.54 4.55 -12.63
CA ARG A 67 -4.92 4.09 -12.62
C ARG A 67 -5.13 2.92 -11.64
N GLU A 68 -4.17 2.00 -11.55
CA GLU A 68 -4.18 0.92 -10.55
C GLU A 68 -4.28 1.47 -9.11
N GLU A 69 -3.60 2.59 -8.84
CA GLU A 69 -3.64 3.30 -7.55
C GLU A 69 -5.07 3.77 -7.15
N LEU A 70 -5.95 3.97 -8.13
CA LEU A 70 -7.34 4.35 -7.90
C LEU A 70 -8.31 3.16 -7.78
N ASP A 71 -7.85 1.94 -8.07
CA ASP A 71 -8.69 0.75 -8.05
C ASP A 71 -8.72 0.11 -6.65
N TYR A 72 -9.61 0.60 -5.80
CA TYR A 72 -9.80 0.04 -4.46
C TYR A 72 -10.40 -1.37 -4.44
N ARG A 73 -11.06 -1.81 -5.51
CA ARG A 73 -11.50 -3.20 -5.63
C ARG A 73 -10.31 -4.13 -5.80
N ARG A 74 -9.35 -3.74 -6.64
CA ARG A 74 -8.09 -4.47 -6.83
C ARG A 74 -7.26 -4.45 -5.54
N GLU A 75 -7.17 -3.33 -4.85
CA GLU A 75 -6.48 -3.23 -3.56
C GLU A 75 -7.11 -4.15 -2.50
N ALA A 76 -8.44 -4.21 -2.42
CA ALA A 76 -9.17 -5.12 -1.54
C ALA A 76 -8.94 -6.60 -1.89
N ALA A 77 -8.93 -6.95 -3.18
CA ALA A 77 -8.62 -8.30 -3.63
C ALA A 77 -7.18 -8.71 -3.27
N ASN A 78 -6.21 -7.80 -3.45
CA ASN A 78 -4.82 -8.02 -3.05
C ASN A 78 -4.68 -8.21 -1.53
N LEU A 79 -5.38 -7.41 -0.74
CA LEU A 79 -5.40 -7.57 0.72
C LEU A 79 -5.94 -8.95 1.13
N GLN A 80 -7.04 -9.40 0.53
CA GLN A 80 -7.61 -10.72 0.81
C GLN A 80 -6.65 -11.85 0.38
N LEU A 81 -5.98 -11.70 -0.76
CA LEU A 81 -4.96 -12.64 -1.23
C LEU A 81 -3.80 -12.73 -0.22
N TYR A 82 -3.27 -11.61 0.25
CA TYR A 82 -2.22 -11.58 1.27
C TYR A 82 -2.67 -12.19 2.59
N ARG A 83 -3.89 -11.92 3.02
CA ARG A 83 -4.48 -12.57 4.22
C ARG A 83 -4.53 -14.09 4.08
N HIS A 84 -4.87 -14.59 2.89
CA HIS A 84 -4.88 -16.02 2.62
C HIS A 84 -3.46 -16.61 2.65
N MET A 85 -2.50 -15.98 1.97
CA MET A 85 -1.12 -16.46 1.90
C MET A 85 -0.39 -16.44 3.25
N LEU A 86 -0.73 -15.52 4.13
CA LEU A 86 -0.10 -15.32 5.43
C LEU A 86 -1.00 -15.78 6.60
N ALA A 87 -2.04 -16.60 6.33
CA ALA A 87 -2.98 -17.03 7.36
C ALA A 87 -2.33 -17.84 8.49
N ASP A 88 -1.28 -18.61 8.17
CA ASP A 88 -0.53 -19.44 9.12
C ASP A 88 0.71 -18.73 9.70
N GLU A 89 0.86 -17.41 9.44
CA GLU A 89 2.01 -16.62 9.89
C GLU A 89 1.67 -15.83 11.16
N ASP A 90 1.98 -16.39 12.33
CA ASP A 90 1.77 -15.73 13.62
C ASP A 90 2.54 -14.42 13.79
N SER A 91 3.55 -14.18 12.97
CA SER A 91 4.40 -12.99 12.98
C SER A 91 3.80 -11.78 12.27
N VAL A 92 2.64 -11.96 11.62
CA VAL A 92 2.03 -10.95 10.75
C VAL A 92 0.57 -10.74 11.13
N ARG A 93 0.12 -9.50 11.08
CA ARG A 93 -1.29 -9.13 11.19
C ARG A 93 -1.70 -8.32 9.98
N LEU A 94 -2.78 -8.71 9.34
CA LEU A 94 -3.35 -7.99 8.22
C LEU A 94 -4.77 -7.53 8.57
N PRO A 95 -5.15 -6.32 8.17
CA PRO A 95 -6.48 -5.81 8.46
C PRO A 95 -7.55 -6.65 7.75
N GLU A 96 -8.74 -6.71 8.32
CA GLU A 96 -9.89 -7.36 7.71
C GLU A 96 -10.62 -6.37 6.81
N TYR A 97 -10.84 -6.76 5.55
CA TYR A 97 -11.61 -5.96 4.61
C TYR A 97 -13.11 -6.00 4.96
N ARG A 98 -13.74 -4.84 5.02
CA ARG A 98 -15.16 -4.66 5.31
C ARG A 98 -15.90 -4.29 4.02
N ALA A 99 -16.31 -5.31 3.29
CA ALA A 99 -17.00 -5.15 2.01
C ALA A 99 -18.34 -4.41 2.16
N ASP A 100 -19.03 -4.65 3.27
CA ASP A 100 -20.30 -4.02 3.65
C ASP A 100 -20.20 -2.50 3.86
N LEU A 101 -18.99 -2.02 4.20
CA LEU A 101 -18.70 -0.61 4.45
C LEU A 101 -17.77 0.00 3.37
N SER A 102 -17.64 -0.65 2.23
CA SER A 102 -16.75 -0.24 1.15
C SER A 102 -17.50 0.04 -0.15
N SER A 103 -16.88 0.82 -1.02
CA SER A 103 -17.38 1.14 -2.37
C SER A 103 -16.20 1.32 -3.33
N ASP A 104 -16.45 1.68 -4.58
CA ASP A 104 -15.39 1.93 -5.57
C ASP A 104 -14.42 3.05 -5.16
N ARG A 105 -14.87 3.99 -4.31
CA ARG A 105 -14.08 5.15 -3.83
C ARG A 105 -13.82 5.14 -2.34
N LEU A 106 -14.23 4.10 -1.63
CA LEU A 106 -14.06 3.96 -0.20
C LEU A 106 -13.65 2.53 0.09
N MET A 107 -12.44 2.34 0.58
CA MET A 107 -11.98 1.06 1.09
C MET A 107 -11.96 1.11 2.62
N THR A 108 -12.74 0.25 3.25
CA THR A 108 -12.85 0.15 4.70
C THR A 108 -12.28 -1.18 5.18
N MET A 109 -11.49 -1.13 6.24
CA MET A 109 -10.86 -2.29 6.84
C MET A 109 -10.77 -2.13 8.36
N SER A 110 -10.51 -3.21 9.10
CA SER A 110 -10.28 -3.13 10.53
C SER A 110 -9.05 -2.27 10.84
N TRP A 111 -9.11 -1.51 11.95
CA TRP A 111 -7.95 -0.77 12.43
C TRP A 111 -6.94 -1.72 13.08
N LEU A 112 -5.66 -1.53 12.78
CA LEU A 112 -4.57 -2.20 13.46
C LEU A 112 -3.76 -1.16 14.25
N ASP A 113 -3.73 -1.32 15.57
CA ASP A 113 -2.85 -0.51 16.40
C ASP A 113 -1.39 -0.95 16.22
N GLY A 114 -0.51 0.03 16.08
CA GLY A 114 0.90 -0.26 15.93
C GLY A 114 1.79 0.98 15.99
N THR A 115 3.04 0.76 16.29
CA THR A 115 4.10 1.78 16.24
C THR A 115 4.85 1.64 14.92
N ARG A 116 5.06 2.72 14.19
CA ARG A 116 5.84 2.69 12.94
C ARG A 116 7.24 2.13 13.20
N ILE A 117 7.75 1.32 12.28
CA ILE A 117 9.03 0.61 12.44
C ILE A 117 10.19 1.59 12.67
N MET A 118 10.31 2.67 11.91
CA MET A 118 11.45 3.59 12.02
C MET A 118 11.52 4.27 13.39
N PRO A 119 10.46 4.94 13.92
CA PRO A 119 10.47 5.48 15.27
C PRO A 119 10.71 4.42 16.36
N PHE A 120 10.25 3.19 16.16
CA PHE A 120 10.51 2.11 17.09
C PHE A 120 12.00 1.74 17.13
N LEU A 121 12.67 1.65 15.97
CA LEU A 121 14.10 1.36 15.90
C LEU A 121 14.97 2.50 16.47
N GLU A 122 14.52 3.74 16.35
CA GLU A 122 15.18 4.91 16.99
C GLU A 122 15.16 4.86 18.51
N SER A 123 14.23 4.11 19.12
CA SER A 123 14.21 3.85 20.56
C SER A 123 15.27 2.84 21.03
N GLU A 124 16.14 2.39 20.13
CA GLU A 124 17.23 1.44 20.38
C GLU A 124 16.81 0.14 21.10
N PRO A 125 15.82 -0.61 20.56
CA PRO A 125 15.41 -1.87 21.16
C PRO A 125 16.58 -2.89 21.21
N SER A 126 16.46 -3.90 22.09
CA SER A 126 17.50 -4.93 22.23
C SER A 126 17.79 -5.65 20.92
N GLN A 127 18.95 -6.27 20.82
CA GLN A 127 19.35 -7.02 19.62
C GLN A 127 18.40 -8.19 19.32
N GLU A 128 17.85 -8.82 20.36
CA GLU A 128 16.87 -9.91 20.24
C GLU A 128 15.60 -9.41 19.56
N VAL A 129 15.08 -8.26 19.98
CA VAL A 129 13.89 -7.62 19.40
C VAL A 129 14.15 -7.21 17.95
N ARG A 130 15.31 -6.61 17.66
CA ARG A 130 15.69 -6.26 16.27
C ARG A 130 15.74 -7.51 15.38
N ASN A 131 16.33 -8.60 15.87
CA ASN A 131 16.41 -9.86 15.15
C ASN A 131 15.02 -10.49 14.94
N GLN A 132 14.12 -10.38 15.92
CA GLN A 132 12.75 -10.83 15.77
C GLN A 132 12.02 -10.05 14.66
N ILE A 133 12.08 -8.72 14.67
CA ILE A 133 11.47 -7.86 13.65
C ILE A 133 12.04 -8.19 12.27
N ALA A 134 13.37 -8.36 12.15
CA ALA A 134 14.00 -8.71 10.88
C ALA A 134 13.52 -10.07 10.35
N ARG A 135 13.36 -11.08 11.21
CA ARG A 135 12.77 -12.38 10.82
C ARG A 135 11.32 -12.23 10.38
N ASN A 136 10.52 -11.48 11.13
CA ASN A 136 9.11 -11.26 10.82
C ASN A 136 8.97 -10.54 9.46
N MET A 137 9.75 -9.48 9.22
CA MET A 137 9.81 -8.78 7.92
C MET A 137 10.22 -9.72 6.78
N PHE A 138 11.24 -10.56 7.01
CA PHE A 138 11.65 -11.54 6.02
C PHE A 138 10.50 -12.48 5.66
N ARG A 139 9.74 -12.99 6.64
CA ARG A 139 8.62 -13.90 6.40
C ARG A 139 7.47 -13.24 5.63
N VAL A 140 7.15 -11.96 5.92
CA VAL A 140 6.14 -11.18 5.18
C VAL A 140 6.40 -11.18 3.67
N TRP A 141 7.66 -11.15 3.25
CA TRP A 141 8.03 -11.12 1.84
C TRP A 141 8.32 -12.51 1.28
N TYR A 142 9.02 -13.34 2.06
CA TYR A 142 9.50 -14.64 1.61
C TYR A 142 8.35 -15.64 1.41
N VAL A 143 7.38 -15.68 2.31
CA VAL A 143 6.26 -16.63 2.23
C VAL A 143 5.42 -16.40 0.97
N PRO A 144 4.89 -15.19 0.67
CA PRO A 144 4.19 -14.94 -0.58
C PRO A 144 5.04 -15.22 -1.82
N PHE A 145 6.30 -14.80 -1.81
CA PHE A 145 7.19 -15.00 -2.96
C PHE A 145 7.51 -16.48 -3.21
N TYR A 146 7.95 -17.19 -2.18
CA TYR A 146 8.48 -18.54 -2.33
C TYR A 146 7.38 -19.59 -2.53
N PHE A 147 6.29 -19.50 -1.78
CA PHE A 147 5.22 -20.51 -1.83
C PHE A 147 4.12 -20.19 -2.85
N TYR A 148 3.92 -18.93 -3.18
CA TYR A 148 2.81 -18.51 -4.04
C TYR A 148 3.26 -17.77 -5.31
N GLY A 149 4.55 -17.45 -5.48
CA GLY A 149 5.07 -16.71 -6.62
C GLY A 149 4.61 -15.25 -6.67
N VAL A 150 4.20 -14.68 -5.53
CA VAL A 150 3.69 -13.31 -5.42
C VAL A 150 4.74 -12.41 -4.77
N ILE A 151 5.06 -11.31 -5.43
CA ILE A 151 6.03 -10.32 -4.95
C ILE A 151 5.30 -9.08 -4.40
N HIS A 152 5.76 -8.55 -3.27
CA HIS A 152 5.31 -7.26 -2.76
C HIS A 152 5.96 -6.12 -3.55
N GLY A 153 5.16 -5.33 -4.28
CA GLY A 153 5.66 -4.31 -5.19
C GLY A 153 6.23 -3.04 -4.54
N ASP A 154 5.91 -2.78 -3.26
CA ASP A 154 6.37 -1.59 -2.54
C ASP A 154 6.90 -1.94 -1.14
N PRO A 155 8.18 -2.36 -1.02
CA PRO A 155 8.79 -2.78 0.24
C PRO A 155 9.23 -1.62 1.15
N HIS A 156 8.64 -0.44 1.04
CA HIS A 156 9.03 0.72 1.83
C HIS A 156 8.68 0.55 3.31
N LEU A 157 9.65 0.74 4.21
CA LEU A 157 9.48 0.54 5.67
C LEU A 157 8.37 1.42 6.30
N GLY A 158 8.02 2.54 5.67
CA GLY A 158 6.91 3.38 6.11
C GLY A 158 5.52 2.75 5.99
N ASN A 159 5.40 1.65 5.25
CA ASN A 159 4.14 0.92 5.06
C ASN A 159 3.86 -0.08 6.18
N TYR A 160 4.80 -0.26 7.12
CA TYR A 160 4.69 -1.25 8.18
C TYR A 160 4.67 -0.61 9.56
N SER A 161 3.93 -1.24 10.45
CA SER A 161 3.97 -0.95 11.88
C SER A 161 4.14 -2.23 12.69
N LEU A 162 4.48 -2.08 13.97
CA LEU A 162 4.67 -3.17 14.91
C LEU A 162 3.57 -3.11 15.95
N ASP A 163 2.93 -4.22 16.21
CA ASP A 163 2.04 -4.32 17.36
C ASP A 163 2.84 -4.51 18.67
N ARG A 164 2.14 -4.70 19.79
CA ARG A 164 2.76 -4.84 21.13
C ARG A 164 3.63 -6.08 21.28
N ASP A 165 3.42 -7.09 20.44
CA ASP A 165 4.18 -8.36 20.43
C ASP A 165 5.27 -8.37 19.35
N ASN A 166 5.59 -7.20 18.76
CA ASN A 166 6.52 -7.02 17.63
C ASN A 166 6.12 -7.81 16.36
N ARG A 167 4.82 -8.09 16.18
CA ARG A 167 4.31 -8.63 14.92
C ARG A 167 4.17 -7.49 13.91
N ILE A 168 4.34 -7.82 12.63
CA ILE A 168 4.23 -6.85 11.52
C ILE A 168 2.75 -6.63 11.17
N ASN A 169 2.35 -5.36 11.13
CA ASN A 169 1.07 -4.93 10.57
C ASN A 169 1.27 -4.34 9.19
#